data_bc8ba07e8e7df06230d03c3893760f67
#
_entry.id   bc8ba07e8e7df06230d03c3893760f67
#
_cell.length_a   1.000
_cell.length_b   1.000
_cell.length_c   1.000
_cell.angle_alpha   90.00
_cell.angle_beta   90.00
_cell.angle_gamma   90.00
#
_symmetry.space_group_name_H-M   'P 1'
#
loop_
_entity.id
_entity.type
_entity.pdbx_description
1 polymer ?
#
loop_
_entity_poly.entity_id
_entity_poly.type
_entity_poly.pdbx_seq_one_letter_code
_entity_poly.pdbx_strand_id
1 'polypeptide(L)'
;KYFIASQCSPSVFEGLPKDRTYIWHTQADLLKDILDEQYKTWWSVPGGSTVLLRAIPLFRMLGFKRFHLFGCDSCLSEDEMHHAYEQVENDGQLVMPVNVSGKVFNCNPWMVSQAQEFIDLIKMLGDEIELAIYGGLLHHILESGASYADIKEI
;
A
#
# COMPACT_ATOMS: atom_id res chain seq x y z
N LYS A 1 7.34 -11.30 16.23
CA LYS A 1 8.01 -10.05 15.88
C LYS A 1 6.98 -9.04 15.41
N TYR A 2 7.15 -7.79 15.79
CA TYR A 2 6.29 -6.67 15.42
C TYR A 2 7.11 -5.70 14.58
N PHE A 3 6.60 -5.31 13.44
CA PHE A 3 7.23 -4.32 12.55
C PHE A 3 6.32 -3.10 12.51
N ILE A 4 6.70 -2.05 13.22
CA ILE A 4 5.88 -0.87 13.43
C ILE A 4 6.50 0.34 12.73
N ALA A 5 5.70 1.08 11.98
CA ALA A 5 6.15 2.31 11.36
C ALA A 5 6.39 3.39 12.41
N SER A 6 7.46 4.16 12.27
CA SER A 6 7.81 5.22 13.25
C SER A 6 6.76 6.32 13.35
N GLN A 7 5.95 6.51 12.34
CA GLN A 7 4.85 7.48 12.33
C GLN A 7 3.58 7.02 13.04
N CYS A 8 3.54 5.79 13.55
CA CYS A 8 2.39 5.33 14.33
C CYS A 8 2.25 6.12 15.63
N SER A 9 1.01 6.24 16.13
CA SER A 9 0.77 6.84 17.44
C SER A 9 1.60 6.14 18.53
N PRO A 10 2.14 6.89 19.51
CA PRO A 10 2.86 6.31 20.64
C PRO A 10 2.10 5.18 21.34
N SER A 11 0.77 5.27 21.41
CA SER A 11 -0.08 4.23 22.00
C SER A 11 0.02 2.86 21.32
N VAL A 12 0.41 2.81 20.04
CA VAL A 12 0.64 1.54 19.32
C VAL A 12 1.83 0.78 19.90
N PHE A 13 2.79 1.48 20.48
CA PHE A 13 3.99 0.89 21.09
C PHE A 13 3.77 0.43 22.53
N GLU A 14 2.69 0.90 23.18
CA GLU A 14 2.36 0.52 24.54
C GLU A 14 2.04 -0.96 24.63
N GLY A 15 2.67 -1.65 25.56
CA GLY A 15 2.47 -3.09 25.76
C GLY A 15 3.19 -4.01 24.78
N LEU A 16 3.88 -3.48 23.78
CA LEU A 16 4.70 -4.31 22.87
C LEU A 16 6.02 -4.72 23.53
N PRO A 17 6.44 -6.00 23.39
CA PRO A 17 7.71 -6.47 23.90
C PRO A 17 8.87 -5.85 23.12
N LYS A 18 9.73 -5.09 23.79
CA LYS A 18 10.83 -4.33 23.16
C LYS A 18 11.81 -5.21 22.39
N ASP A 19 12.09 -6.41 22.89
CA ASP A 19 13.01 -7.39 22.27
C ASP A 19 12.46 -8.01 20.97
N ARG A 20 11.18 -7.79 20.68
CA ARG A 20 10.49 -8.34 19.50
C ARG A 20 9.86 -7.27 18.60
N THR A 21 10.04 -5.99 18.93
CA THR A 21 9.50 -4.85 18.19
C THR A 21 10.62 -4.19 17.39
N TYR A 22 10.38 -4.05 16.10
CA TYR A 22 11.28 -3.43 15.13
C TYR A 22 10.59 -2.21 14.54
N ILE A 23 11.24 -1.06 14.64
CA ILE A 23 10.75 0.19 14.09
C ILE A 23 11.36 0.39 12.71
N TRP A 24 10.53 0.74 11.77
CA TRP A 24 10.96 1.12 10.43
C TRP A 24 10.46 2.52 10.07
N HIS A 25 11.15 3.19 9.17
CA HIS A 25 10.84 4.53 8.75
C HIS A 25 10.28 4.53 7.32
N THR A 26 9.30 5.38 7.08
CA THR A 26 8.81 5.66 5.73
C THR A 26 9.89 6.40 4.95
N GLN A 27 10.10 6.00 3.71
CA GLN A 27 10.92 6.79 2.80
C GLN A 27 10.19 8.10 2.45
N ALA A 28 10.70 9.19 2.96
CA ALA A 28 10.24 10.55 2.68
C ALA A 28 11.40 11.52 2.88
N ASP A 29 11.56 12.47 1.96
CA ASP A 29 12.70 13.40 1.97
C ASP A 29 12.76 14.21 3.26
N LEU A 30 11.61 14.67 3.76
CA LEU A 30 11.51 15.39 5.02
C LEU A 30 12.05 14.62 6.23
N LEU A 31 11.90 13.30 6.24
CA LEU A 31 12.39 12.47 7.35
C LEU A 31 13.89 12.23 7.28
N LYS A 32 14.48 12.32 6.09
CA LYS A 32 15.90 12.06 5.89
C LYS A 32 16.77 12.98 6.77
N ASP A 33 16.53 14.27 6.72
CA ASP A 33 17.32 15.26 7.47
C ASP A 33 17.20 15.03 8.98
N ILE A 34 16.00 14.75 9.47
CA ILE A 34 15.73 14.46 10.89
C ILE A 34 16.46 13.17 11.34
N LEU A 35 16.42 12.15 10.51
CA LEU A 35 17.01 10.85 10.85
C LEU A 35 18.54 10.89 10.75
N ASP A 36 19.11 11.65 9.80
CA ASP A 36 20.56 11.86 9.68
C ASP A 36 21.15 12.55 10.90
N GLU A 37 20.39 13.47 11.53
CA GLU A 37 20.79 14.13 12.77
C GLU A 37 20.75 13.22 14.00
N GLN A 38 19.75 12.31 14.06
CA GLN A 38 19.47 11.52 15.25
C GLN A 38 20.21 10.15 15.26
N TYR A 39 20.44 9.57 14.09
CA TYR A 39 20.94 8.20 13.98
C TYR A 39 22.16 8.12 13.06
N LYS A 40 23.18 7.41 13.51
CA LYS A 40 24.38 7.12 12.67
C LYS A 40 24.06 6.19 11.50
N THR A 41 23.12 5.30 11.69
CA THR A 41 22.66 4.34 10.69
C THR A 41 21.14 4.21 10.81
N TRP A 42 20.46 4.38 9.72
CA TRP A 42 19.03 4.17 9.60
C TRP A 42 18.71 3.77 8.17
N TRP A 43 17.52 3.28 7.96
CA TRP A 43 17.02 2.93 6.63
C TRP A 43 15.53 3.10 6.56
N SER A 44 15.06 3.44 5.38
CA SER A 44 13.66 3.67 5.09
C SER A 44 13.12 2.60 4.18
N VAL A 45 11.81 2.39 4.31
CA VAL A 45 11.06 1.47 3.49
C VAL A 45 10.37 2.28 2.39
N PRO A 46 10.70 2.02 1.11
CA PRO A 46 9.99 2.61 -0.01
C PRO A 46 8.57 2.03 -0.11
N GLY A 47 7.77 2.53 -1.03
CA GLY A 47 6.41 2.06 -1.30
C GLY A 47 5.39 3.19 -1.24
N GLY A 48 4.11 2.84 -1.34
CA GLY A 48 3.02 3.80 -1.42
C GLY A 48 2.52 4.33 -0.08
N SER A 49 1.35 4.92 -0.10
CA SER A 49 0.70 5.56 1.04
C SER A 49 0.11 4.58 2.04
N THR A 50 -0.10 3.32 1.65
CA THR A 50 -0.70 2.31 2.55
C THR A 50 0.33 1.41 3.21
N VAL A 51 -0.05 0.86 4.36
CA VAL A 51 0.74 -0.17 5.06
C VAL A 51 1.04 -1.36 4.14
N LEU A 52 0.06 -1.79 3.32
CA LEU A 52 0.24 -2.91 2.39
C LEU A 52 1.36 -2.64 1.39
N LEU A 53 1.30 -1.48 0.71
CA LEU A 53 2.28 -1.11 -0.32
C LEU A 53 3.69 -0.94 0.24
N ARG A 54 3.82 -0.71 1.56
CA ARG A 54 5.11 -0.68 2.26
C ARG A 54 5.51 -2.03 2.83
N ALA A 55 4.55 -2.89 3.17
CA ALA A 55 4.84 -4.22 3.67
C ALA A 55 5.56 -5.08 2.61
N ILE A 56 5.19 -4.95 1.34
CA ILE A 56 5.84 -5.72 0.25
C ILE A 56 7.36 -5.46 0.22
N PRO A 57 7.84 -4.21 0.02
CA PRO A 57 9.29 -3.95 0.03
C PRO A 57 9.95 -4.23 1.38
N LEU A 58 9.28 -3.96 2.51
CA LEU A 58 9.80 -4.31 3.82
C LEU A 58 10.09 -5.81 3.95
N PHE A 59 9.13 -6.65 3.62
CA PHE A 59 9.32 -8.09 3.71
C PHE A 59 10.26 -8.63 2.63
N ARG A 60 10.29 -8.01 1.44
CA ARG A 60 11.31 -8.32 0.44
C ARG A 60 12.72 -8.06 0.98
N MET A 61 12.96 -6.92 1.64
CA MET A 61 14.23 -6.60 2.30
C MET A 61 14.60 -7.62 3.39
N LEU A 62 13.60 -8.24 4.03
CA LEU A 62 13.78 -9.35 4.99
C LEU A 62 13.99 -10.72 4.32
N GLY A 63 14.01 -10.79 2.98
CA GLY A 63 14.32 -12.00 2.21
C GLY A 63 13.11 -12.77 1.71
N PHE A 64 11.90 -12.29 1.94
CA PHE A 64 10.70 -12.90 1.36
C PHE A 64 10.60 -12.58 -0.13
N LYS A 65 10.22 -13.57 -0.94
CA LYS A 65 10.11 -13.43 -2.40
C LYS A 65 8.74 -13.75 -2.96
N ARG A 66 7.88 -14.40 -2.20
CA ARG A 66 6.53 -14.77 -2.62
C ARG A 66 5.51 -14.08 -1.75
N PHE A 67 4.58 -13.38 -2.39
CA PHE A 67 3.53 -12.61 -1.73
C PHE A 67 2.17 -13.01 -2.27
N HIS A 68 1.27 -13.34 -1.36
CA HIS A 68 -0.13 -13.56 -1.65
C HIS A 68 -0.94 -12.51 -0.89
N LEU A 69 -1.59 -11.61 -1.61
CA LEU A 69 -2.30 -10.47 -1.05
C LEU A 69 -3.81 -10.67 -1.18
N PHE A 70 -4.49 -10.55 -0.06
CA PHE A 70 -5.93 -10.64 0.06
C PHE A 70 -6.49 -9.36 0.67
N GLY A 71 -7.67 -8.88 0.19
CA GLY A 71 -8.31 -7.69 0.72
C GLY A 71 -7.56 -6.38 0.44
N CYS A 72 -6.83 -6.31 -0.69
CA CYS A 72 -6.15 -5.11 -1.16
C CYS A 72 -6.75 -4.67 -2.51
N ASP A 73 -8.03 -4.43 -2.52
CA ASP A 73 -8.81 -4.28 -3.73
C ASP A 73 -8.57 -2.93 -4.43
N SER A 74 -8.34 -1.85 -3.67
CA SER A 74 -8.27 -0.45 -4.15
C SER A 74 -9.45 -0.05 -5.03
N CYS A 75 -10.60 -0.62 -4.77
CA CYS A 75 -11.89 -0.26 -5.34
C CYS A 75 -12.99 -0.62 -4.34
N LEU A 76 -14.17 -0.06 -4.54
CA LEU A 76 -15.36 -0.45 -3.77
C LEU A 76 -15.84 -1.83 -4.21
N SER A 77 -16.55 -2.53 -3.32
CA SER A 77 -17.26 -3.76 -3.64
C SER A 77 -18.42 -3.50 -4.62
N GLU A 78 -19.05 -4.55 -5.13
CA GLU A 78 -20.27 -4.44 -5.96
C GLU A 78 -21.42 -3.70 -5.24
N ASP A 79 -21.46 -3.82 -3.91
CA ASP A 79 -22.43 -3.13 -3.05
C ASP A 79 -21.94 -1.73 -2.61
N GLU A 80 -20.92 -1.18 -3.29
CA GLU A 80 -20.29 0.12 -2.98
C GLU A 80 -19.70 0.22 -1.57
N MET A 81 -19.42 -0.90 -0.93
CA MET A 81 -18.78 -0.95 0.39
C MET A 81 -17.28 -0.76 0.27
N HIS A 82 -16.74 0.11 1.13
CA HIS A 82 -15.32 0.39 1.23
C HIS A 82 -14.56 -0.66 2.03
N HIS A 83 -15.20 -1.21 3.05
CA HIS A 83 -14.65 -2.20 3.97
C HIS A 83 -15.66 -3.33 4.18
N ALA A 84 -15.18 -4.45 4.73
CA ALA A 84 -16.03 -5.58 5.10
C ALA A 84 -17.05 -5.25 6.23
N TYR A 85 -16.93 -4.07 6.84
CA TYR A 85 -17.84 -3.52 7.87
C TYR A 85 -17.98 -2.01 7.69
N GLU A 86 -19.08 -1.46 8.14
CA GLU A 86 -19.35 -0.02 8.06
C GLU A 86 -18.32 0.79 8.85
N GLN A 87 -17.87 1.90 8.26
CA GLN A 87 -17.00 2.90 8.88
C GLN A 87 -17.55 4.28 8.59
N VAL A 88 -17.99 4.96 9.63
CA VAL A 88 -18.63 6.30 9.54
C VAL A 88 -17.69 7.32 8.88
N GLU A 89 -16.38 7.17 9.05
CA GLU A 89 -15.35 8.04 8.45
C GLU A 89 -15.34 8.01 6.92
N ASN A 90 -15.95 6.98 6.33
CA ASN A 90 -16.02 6.82 4.87
C ASN A 90 -17.36 7.30 4.28
N ASP A 91 -18.29 7.73 5.13
CA ASP A 91 -19.58 8.23 4.66
C ASP A 91 -19.42 9.52 3.85
N GLY A 92 -20.14 9.59 2.71
CA GLY A 92 -20.15 10.77 1.85
C GLY A 92 -18.86 11.02 1.04
N GLN A 93 -17.94 10.07 0.97
CA GLN A 93 -16.77 10.18 0.11
C GLN A 93 -17.19 10.16 -1.38
N LEU A 94 -16.45 10.94 -2.18
CA LEU A 94 -16.64 10.95 -3.64
C LEU A 94 -16.34 9.55 -4.21
N VAL A 95 -17.32 9.03 -4.94
CA VAL A 95 -17.17 7.80 -5.71
C VAL A 95 -17.15 8.15 -7.19
N MET A 96 -16.20 7.63 -7.92
CA MET A 96 -16.02 7.87 -9.33
C MET A 96 -15.79 6.54 -10.08
N PRO A 97 -16.42 6.35 -11.23
CA PRO A 97 -16.12 5.20 -12.07
C PRO A 97 -14.77 5.41 -12.78
N VAL A 98 -13.94 4.37 -12.75
CA VAL A 98 -12.61 4.36 -13.36
C VAL A 98 -12.53 3.17 -14.30
N ASN A 99 -12.22 3.41 -15.56
CA ASN A 99 -11.95 2.36 -16.53
C ASN A 99 -10.46 2.03 -16.55
N VAL A 100 -10.14 0.76 -16.38
CA VAL A 100 -8.77 0.26 -16.51
C VAL A 100 -8.76 -0.90 -17.47
N SER A 101 -8.12 -0.71 -18.62
CA SER A 101 -8.00 -1.74 -19.66
C SER A 101 -9.33 -2.41 -20.05
N GLY A 102 -10.41 -1.61 -20.10
CA GLY A 102 -11.74 -2.06 -20.53
C GLY A 102 -12.65 -2.58 -19.40
N LYS A 103 -12.19 -2.64 -18.16
CA LYS A 103 -13.00 -2.98 -16.99
C LYS A 103 -13.23 -1.75 -16.12
N VAL A 104 -14.48 -1.55 -15.67
CA VAL A 104 -14.87 -0.42 -14.83
C VAL A 104 -14.86 -0.82 -13.36
N PHE A 105 -14.33 0.07 -12.52
CA PHE A 105 -14.28 -0.05 -11.07
C PHE A 105 -14.82 1.23 -10.43
N ASN A 106 -15.57 1.12 -9.36
CA ASN A 106 -15.95 2.26 -8.54
C ASN A 106 -14.86 2.53 -7.50
N CYS A 107 -14.31 3.72 -7.51
CA CYS A 107 -13.17 4.09 -6.68
C CYS A 107 -13.40 5.44 -6.00
N ASN A 108 -12.77 5.63 -4.85
CA ASN A 108 -12.50 6.97 -4.34
C ASN A 108 -11.19 7.50 -4.95
N PRO A 109 -10.95 8.82 -5.00
CA PRO A 109 -9.73 9.40 -5.58
C PRO A 109 -8.43 8.82 -5.01
N TRP A 110 -8.40 8.55 -3.70
CA TRP A 110 -7.23 7.98 -3.05
C TRP A 110 -7.00 6.49 -3.41
N MET A 111 -8.04 5.72 -3.78
CA MET A 111 -7.89 4.36 -4.31
C MET A 111 -7.21 4.39 -5.68
N VAL A 112 -7.52 5.39 -6.50
CA VAL A 112 -6.83 5.60 -7.79
C VAL A 112 -5.36 5.93 -7.56
N SER A 113 -5.06 6.79 -6.59
CA SER A 113 -3.67 7.09 -6.20
C SER A 113 -2.93 5.83 -5.73
N GLN A 114 -3.56 4.98 -4.92
CA GLN A 114 -2.98 3.71 -4.49
C GLN A 114 -2.70 2.77 -5.66
N ALA A 115 -3.59 2.73 -6.65
CA ALA A 115 -3.39 1.93 -7.87
C ALA A 115 -2.19 2.43 -8.68
N GLN A 116 -1.99 3.74 -8.76
CA GLN A 116 -0.81 4.34 -9.39
C GLN A 116 0.47 4.01 -8.62
N GLU A 117 0.47 4.17 -7.30
CA GLU A 117 1.58 3.79 -6.42
C GLU A 117 1.92 2.30 -6.53
N PHE A 118 0.90 1.45 -6.69
CA PHE A 118 1.10 0.02 -6.91
C PHE A 118 1.80 -0.25 -8.25
N ILE A 119 1.42 0.42 -9.33
CA ILE A 119 2.10 0.31 -10.63
C ILE A 119 3.58 0.68 -10.51
N ASP A 120 3.91 1.75 -9.77
CA ASP A 120 5.30 2.13 -9.54
C ASP A 120 6.04 1.10 -8.69
N LEU A 121 5.38 0.56 -7.67
CA LEU A 121 5.95 -0.46 -6.82
C LEU A 121 6.31 -1.74 -7.60
N ILE A 122 5.40 -2.26 -8.45
CA ILE A 122 5.69 -3.45 -9.25
C ILE A 122 6.79 -3.20 -10.28
N LYS A 123 6.86 -2.01 -10.86
CA LYS A 123 7.97 -1.62 -11.76
C LYS A 123 9.30 -1.57 -11.00
N MET A 124 9.30 -1.03 -9.80
CA MET A 124 10.52 -0.94 -8.97
C MET A 124 11.02 -2.32 -8.55
N LEU A 125 10.11 -3.23 -8.22
CA LEU A 125 10.47 -4.57 -7.73
C LEU A 125 10.80 -5.55 -8.88
N GLY A 126 10.19 -5.36 -10.06
CA GLY A 126 10.42 -6.20 -11.23
C GLY A 126 10.29 -7.69 -10.91
N ASP A 127 11.24 -8.48 -11.42
CA ASP A 127 11.27 -9.94 -11.26
C ASP A 127 11.86 -10.40 -9.91
N GLU A 128 12.09 -9.48 -8.97
CA GLU A 128 12.70 -9.82 -7.68
C GLU A 128 11.72 -10.54 -6.74
N ILE A 129 10.41 -10.45 -7.02
CA ILE A 129 9.35 -11.07 -6.24
C ILE A 129 8.34 -11.80 -7.14
N GLU A 130 7.71 -12.81 -6.58
CA GLU A 130 6.50 -13.43 -7.10
C GLU A 130 5.30 -12.84 -6.36
N LEU A 131 4.41 -12.17 -7.08
CA LEU A 131 3.26 -11.48 -6.50
C LEU A 131 1.96 -12.04 -7.05
N ALA A 132 1.07 -12.44 -6.16
CA ALA A 132 -0.29 -12.82 -6.47
C ALA A 132 -1.26 -11.95 -5.64
N ILE A 133 -2.24 -11.36 -6.30
CA ILE A 133 -3.30 -10.55 -5.67
C ILE A 133 -4.63 -11.19 -5.97
N TYR A 134 -5.51 -11.19 -4.98
CA TYR A 134 -6.82 -11.82 -5.10
C TYR A 134 -7.92 -10.78 -4.90
N GLY A 135 -8.55 -10.39 -6.01
CA GLY A 135 -9.67 -9.45 -6.08
C GLY A 135 -9.29 -8.00 -6.40
N GLY A 136 -10.31 -7.25 -6.80
CA GLY A 136 -10.29 -5.81 -6.98
C GLY A 136 -9.47 -5.25 -8.15
N LEU A 137 -9.23 -3.95 -8.06
CA LEU A 137 -8.53 -3.17 -9.08
C LEU A 137 -7.05 -3.58 -9.19
N LEU A 138 -6.35 -3.79 -8.06
CA LEU A 138 -4.92 -4.13 -8.09
C LEU A 138 -4.67 -5.50 -8.73
N HIS A 139 -5.55 -6.46 -8.52
CA HIS A 139 -5.51 -7.74 -9.23
C HIS A 139 -5.62 -7.56 -10.75
N HIS A 140 -6.60 -6.75 -11.20
CA HIS A 140 -6.80 -6.48 -12.61
C HIS A 140 -5.62 -5.74 -13.25
N ILE A 141 -5.01 -4.80 -12.54
CA ILE A 141 -3.79 -4.11 -12.99
C ILE A 141 -2.65 -5.12 -13.18
N LEU A 142 -2.44 -6.01 -12.23
CA LEU A 142 -1.37 -7.01 -12.30
C LEU A 142 -1.57 -7.97 -13.47
N GLU A 143 -2.80 -8.46 -13.69
CA GLU A 143 -3.10 -9.40 -14.77
C GLU A 143 -3.07 -8.76 -16.16
N SER A 144 -3.58 -7.53 -16.29
CA SER A 144 -3.64 -6.83 -17.57
C SER A 144 -2.33 -6.15 -17.97
N GLY A 145 -1.40 -5.98 -17.01
CA GLY A 145 -0.19 -5.19 -17.20
C GLY A 145 -0.46 -3.71 -17.41
N ALA A 146 -1.58 -3.21 -16.87
CA ALA A 146 -2.01 -1.82 -17.05
C ALA A 146 -0.96 -0.82 -16.55
N SER A 147 -0.84 0.27 -17.28
CA SER A 147 -0.01 1.44 -16.95
C SER A 147 -0.86 2.61 -16.47
N TYR A 148 -0.23 3.71 -16.08
CA TYR A 148 -0.96 4.96 -15.75
C TYR A 148 -1.89 5.43 -16.87
N ALA A 149 -1.48 5.29 -18.13
CA ALA A 149 -2.26 5.72 -19.28
C ALA A 149 -3.56 4.91 -19.47
N ASP A 150 -3.63 3.74 -18.86
CA ASP A 150 -4.77 2.84 -18.95
C ASP A 150 -5.81 3.10 -17.85
N ILE A 151 -5.50 3.95 -16.86
CA ILE A 151 -6.41 4.37 -15.79
C ILE A 151 -7.13 5.64 -16.26
N LYS A 152 -8.42 5.54 -16.54
CA LYS A 152 -9.25 6.63 -17.08
C LYS A 152 -10.51 6.83 -16.24
N GLU A 153 -10.67 8.03 -15.72
CA GLU A 153 -11.95 8.47 -15.15
C GLU A 153 -12.99 8.62 -16.27
N ILE A 154 -14.23 8.20 -16.03
CA ILE A 154 -15.32 8.22 -16.99
C ILE A 154 -16.60 8.84 -16.42
#